data_75b19067c0097a5c164277a70d20711d
#
_entry.id   75b19067c0097a5c164277a70d20711d
#
_cell.length_a   1.000
_cell.length_b   1.000
_cell.length_c   1.000
_cell.angle_alpha   90.00
_cell.angle_beta   90.00
_cell.angle_gamma   90.00
#
_symmetry.space_group_name_H-M   'P 1'
#
loop_
_entity.id
_entity.type
_entity.pdbx_description
1 polymer ?
#
loop_
_entity_poly.entity_id
_entity_poly.type
_entity_poly.pdbx_seq_one_letter_code
_entity_poly.pdbx_strand_id
1 'polypeptide(L)'
;PDKEQQVMIWLQIEPMAIIDRPKSTANIDETMKKLENEYERNLDEFSQEKDIVLEKLALNDEELEQELEGTPFVIATLTPERIKELEGKSATFMLLAYDPEGIDDLEDAMVIAGADTVINSGITGYGVKVAVFEDCPDDTTNLDIEDSYSSSEEIECDPSQHARHVTGIIKNITDVAGFAPDATVYSADDKDIDALNWAVSTQFVSAVNQSFHRAAEIGDGLQADDLYKDYMVLQYPWPTIVHAAGNWCSVGSACYESGNDVLSEYVNHKGFNTISVGNHNDDATQMSASSCFVNPTSPNGDRELPEIAANGTNVTAVGLQLSGTSMASPAVVGSVALLQSAQQILRIWPEGVRALLFAGSNINVPQHAGQASAGGNAADAPNNWWQDVSEGNDAFDGAGALNIAESIDISENRHSSKKKAKSKGWDIGTFTNSSFNSNGFAKKTYKVKVAKGKTHVKVALAWNSTATITETEPEEVYASTLGMDLDIRIYNSKGEQVAYSLSWDNSYEIVDFDGSAGATYTIKIHRWSAEDGAWSWYGIAWDTQ
;
A
#
# COMPACT_ATOMS: atom_id res chain seq x y z
N PRO A 1 -29.82 5.54 -21.05
CA PRO A 1 -29.56 4.77 -22.27
C PRO A 1 -29.41 5.63 -23.51
N ASP A 2 -29.76 6.93 -23.47
CA ASP A 2 -29.80 7.84 -24.63
C ASP A 2 -28.77 8.99 -24.50
N LYS A 3 -27.71 8.82 -23.71
CA LYS A 3 -26.67 9.84 -23.64
C LYS A 3 -25.60 9.58 -24.68
N GLU A 4 -25.20 10.64 -25.36
CA GLU A 4 -23.99 10.66 -26.16
C GLU A 4 -22.78 10.30 -25.31
N GLN A 5 -21.82 9.61 -25.92
CA GLN A 5 -20.59 9.17 -25.29
C GLN A 5 -19.41 9.59 -26.14
N GLN A 6 -18.34 10.01 -25.49
CA GLN A 6 -17.08 10.18 -26.17
C GLN A 6 -16.41 8.84 -26.43
N VAL A 7 -15.93 8.67 -27.64
CA VAL A 7 -15.25 7.47 -28.10
C VAL A 7 -13.99 7.84 -28.86
N MET A 8 -12.96 7.04 -28.69
CA MET A 8 -11.80 7.07 -29.57
C MET A 8 -12.01 6.04 -30.67
N ILE A 9 -12.01 6.48 -31.91
CA ILE A 9 -12.18 5.65 -33.10
C ILE A 9 -10.80 5.32 -33.64
N TRP A 10 -10.43 4.04 -33.63
CA TRP A 10 -9.27 3.55 -34.35
C TRP A 10 -9.66 3.25 -35.79
N LEU A 11 -9.11 4.00 -36.71
CA LEU A 11 -9.39 3.90 -38.13
C LEU A 11 -8.74 2.67 -38.75
N GLN A 12 -9.39 2.03 -39.72
CA GLN A 12 -8.83 0.95 -40.53
C GLN A 12 -7.88 1.54 -41.59
N ILE A 13 -6.69 1.93 -41.17
CA ILE A 13 -5.65 2.55 -41.98
C ILE A 13 -4.29 1.93 -41.55
N GLU A 14 -3.38 1.81 -42.48
CA GLU A 14 -2.01 1.41 -42.15
C GLU A 14 -1.34 2.49 -41.28
N PRO A 15 -0.61 2.14 -40.21
CA PRO A 15 0.11 3.10 -39.40
C PRO A 15 1.10 3.91 -40.24
N MET A 16 1.33 5.16 -39.83
CA MET A 16 2.34 6.00 -40.47
C MET A 16 3.70 5.27 -40.54
N ALA A 17 4.40 5.41 -41.66
CA ALA A 17 5.64 4.72 -41.91
C ALA A 17 6.71 5.01 -40.82
N ILE A 18 7.30 3.95 -40.28
CA ILE A 18 8.36 4.07 -39.27
C ILE A 18 9.63 4.63 -39.91
N ILE A 19 10.20 5.66 -39.32
CA ILE A 19 11.47 6.26 -39.74
C ILE A 19 12.63 5.50 -39.10
N ASP A 20 13.56 5.04 -39.91
CA ASP A 20 14.74 4.34 -39.45
C ASP A 20 15.71 5.30 -38.69
N ARG A 21 16.04 4.92 -37.45
CA ARG A 21 16.98 5.68 -36.61
C ARG A 21 18.42 5.31 -36.93
N PRO A 22 19.28 6.28 -37.26
CA PRO A 22 20.68 5.99 -37.48
C PRO A 22 21.36 5.57 -36.16
N LYS A 23 22.16 4.51 -36.21
CA LYS A 23 22.90 3.98 -35.04
C LYS A 23 24.07 4.87 -34.62
N SER A 24 24.51 5.82 -35.46
CA SER A 24 25.56 6.81 -35.18
C SER A 24 25.44 7.98 -36.13
N THR A 25 25.87 9.16 -35.70
CA THR A 25 25.95 10.36 -36.55
C THR A 25 27.19 11.18 -36.22
N ALA A 26 27.80 11.78 -37.25
CA ALA A 26 28.90 12.73 -37.09
C ALA A 26 28.38 14.16 -36.80
N ASN A 27 27.15 14.46 -37.17
CA ASN A 27 26.47 15.72 -36.94
C ASN A 27 25.00 15.48 -36.61
N ILE A 28 24.64 15.67 -35.35
CA ILE A 28 23.27 15.41 -34.86
C ILE A 28 22.23 16.36 -35.46
N ASP A 29 22.56 17.64 -35.61
CA ASP A 29 21.62 18.66 -36.10
C ASP A 29 21.24 18.40 -37.57
N GLU A 30 22.24 18.04 -38.41
CA GLU A 30 21.96 17.65 -39.81
C GLU A 30 21.13 16.37 -39.88
N THR A 31 21.38 15.43 -38.97
CA THR A 31 20.63 14.19 -38.90
C THR A 31 19.20 14.44 -38.46
N MET A 32 18.98 15.25 -37.42
CA MET A 32 17.63 15.61 -36.95
C MET A 32 16.83 16.29 -38.06
N LYS A 33 17.42 17.23 -38.77
CA LYS A 33 16.75 17.89 -39.91
C LYS A 33 16.35 16.93 -41.03
N LYS A 34 17.14 15.89 -41.30
CA LYS A 34 16.78 14.85 -42.27
C LYS A 34 15.62 14.00 -41.79
N LEU A 35 15.61 13.62 -40.50
CA LEU A 35 14.54 12.84 -39.89
C LEU A 35 13.24 13.66 -39.85
N GLU A 36 13.29 14.94 -39.51
CA GLU A 36 12.15 15.87 -39.53
C GLU A 36 11.54 15.97 -40.94
N ASN A 37 12.34 16.21 -41.97
CA ASN A 37 11.80 16.26 -43.35
C ASN A 37 11.20 14.90 -43.79
N GLU A 38 11.73 13.80 -43.32
CA GLU A 38 11.16 12.47 -43.59
C GLU A 38 9.87 12.25 -42.85
N TYR A 39 9.77 12.70 -41.59
CA TYR A 39 8.55 12.68 -40.79
C TYR A 39 7.45 13.52 -41.45
N GLU A 40 7.72 14.78 -41.83
CA GLU A 40 6.76 15.66 -42.48
C GLU A 40 6.20 15.03 -43.78
N ARG A 41 7.07 14.43 -44.61
CA ARG A 41 6.61 13.74 -45.82
C ARG A 41 5.70 12.55 -45.50
N ASN A 42 6.09 11.71 -44.52
CA ASN A 42 5.30 10.55 -44.13
C ASN A 42 3.97 10.98 -43.51
N LEU A 43 3.96 12.10 -42.79
CA LEU A 43 2.78 12.69 -42.20
C LEU A 43 1.80 13.20 -43.28
N ASP A 44 2.29 13.88 -44.33
CA ASP A 44 1.49 14.34 -45.45
C ASP A 44 0.80 13.16 -46.19
N GLU A 45 1.55 12.08 -46.46
CA GLU A 45 1.03 10.88 -47.09
C GLU A 45 -0.03 10.19 -46.21
N PHE A 46 0.27 10.06 -44.92
CA PHE A 46 -0.64 9.46 -43.94
C PHE A 46 -1.92 10.26 -43.74
N SER A 47 -1.82 11.59 -43.67
CA SER A 47 -2.97 12.48 -43.49
C SER A 47 -3.93 12.38 -44.69
N GLN A 48 -3.42 12.33 -45.94
CA GLN A 48 -4.25 12.13 -47.11
C GLN A 48 -5.01 10.78 -47.09
N GLU A 49 -4.36 9.72 -46.61
CA GLU A 49 -5.02 8.43 -46.49
C GLU A 49 -6.06 8.44 -45.35
N LYS A 50 -5.74 9.11 -44.24
CA LYS A 50 -6.65 9.29 -43.09
C LYS A 50 -7.91 10.04 -43.51
N ASP A 51 -7.80 11.12 -44.26
CA ASP A 51 -8.92 11.88 -44.77
C ASP A 51 -9.89 11.00 -45.60
N ILE A 52 -9.35 10.15 -46.48
CA ILE A 52 -10.13 9.21 -47.29
C ILE A 52 -10.92 8.22 -46.41
N VAL A 53 -10.33 7.80 -45.28
CA VAL A 53 -10.98 6.87 -44.35
C VAL A 53 -12.05 7.60 -43.53
N LEU A 54 -11.79 8.83 -43.10
CA LEU A 54 -12.72 9.66 -42.36
C LEU A 54 -13.97 10.00 -43.22
N GLU A 55 -13.80 10.30 -44.50
CA GLU A 55 -14.93 10.48 -45.41
C GLU A 55 -15.85 9.25 -45.45
N LYS A 56 -15.31 8.03 -45.36
CA LYS A 56 -16.12 6.80 -45.33
C LYS A 56 -16.86 6.60 -44.01
N LEU A 57 -16.36 7.14 -42.90
CA LEU A 57 -17.06 7.15 -41.62
C LEU A 57 -18.24 8.12 -41.67
N ALA A 58 -18.14 9.19 -42.45
CA ALA A 58 -19.15 10.23 -42.58
C ALA A 58 -19.57 10.81 -41.22
N LEU A 59 -18.55 11.11 -40.38
CA LEU A 59 -18.74 11.89 -39.17
C LEU A 59 -19.09 13.32 -39.57
N ASN A 60 -20.01 13.94 -38.89
CA ASN A 60 -20.33 15.34 -39.07
C ASN A 60 -19.53 16.23 -38.11
N ASP A 61 -19.57 17.54 -38.29
CA ASP A 61 -18.80 18.51 -37.50
C ASP A 61 -19.21 18.54 -36.00
N GLU A 62 -20.40 18.00 -35.66
CA GLU A 62 -20.86 17.90 -34.28
C GLU A 62 -20.41 16.57 -33.62
N GLU A 63 -20.12 15.53 -34.42
CA GLU A 63 -19.67 14.24 -33.99
C GLU A 63 -18.13 14.20 -33.82
N LEU A 64 -17.38 14.77 -34.79
CA LEU A 64 -15.91 14.75 -34.78
C LEU A 64 -15.37 15.89 -33.90
N GLU A 65 -14.77 15.55 -32.78
CA GLU A 65 -14.21 16.55 -31.86
C GLU A 65 -12.73 16.83 -32.12
N GLN A 66 -11.96 15.79 -32.37
CA GLN A 66 -10.52 15.93 -32.55
C GLN A 66 -9.94 14.88 -33.48
N GLU A 67 -9.07 15.31 -34.37
CA GLU A 67 -8.16 14.44 -35.10
C GLU A 67 -6.79 14.42 -34.44
N LEU A 68 -6.33 13.22 -34.08
CA LEU A 68 -5.00 13.06 -33.49
C LEU A 68 -3.97 12.92 -34.61
N GLU A 69 -3.17 13.96 -34.82
CA GLU A 69 -2.21 14.07 -35.91
C GLU A 69 -1.19 12.92 -35.89
N GLY A 70 -0.83 12.37 -37.05
CA GLY A 70 0.15 11.29 -37.18
C GLY A 70 -0.27 9.96 -36.60
N THR A 71 -1.51 9.82 -36.16
CA THR A 71 -2.06 8.61 -35.58
C THR A 71 -3.34 8.15 -36.28
N PRO A 72 -3.67 6.85 -36.26
CA PRO A 72 -4.92 6.33 -36.84
C PRO A 72 -6.15 6.58 -35.94
N PHE A 73 -6.09 7.54 -35.02
CA PHE A 73 -7.15 7.79 -34.04
C PHE A 73 -7.85 9.13 -34.30
N VAL A 74 -9.14 9.16 -34.00
CA VAL A 74 -9.94 10.37 -33.85
C VAL A 74 -10.83 10.26 -32.63
N ILE A 75 -11.18 11.39 -32.04
CA ILE A 75 -12.12 11.48 -30.92
C ILE A 75 -13.45 12.01 -31.46
N ALA A 76 -14.54 11.33 -31.09
CA ALA A 76 -15.89 11.69 -31.51
C ALA A 76 -16.89 11.54 -30.37
N THR A 77 -17.88 12.41 -30.30
CA THR A 77 -19.04 12.28 -29.42
C THR A 77 -20.20 11.67 -30.21
N LEU A 78 -20.64 10.49 -29.80
CA LEU A 78 -21.57 9.65 -30.56
C LEU A 78 -22.73 9.16 -29.71
N THR A 79 -23.90 9.03 -30.34
CA THR A 79 -25.03 8.30 -29.75
C THR A 79 -24.80 6.79 -29.78
N PRO A 80 -25.45 6.01 -28.89
CA PRO A 80 -25.34 4.55 -28.89
C PRO A 80 -25.70 3.88 -30.23
N GLU A 81 -26.66 4.46 -30.99
CA GLU A 81 -27.04 3.99 -32.32
C GLU A 81 -25.92 4.24 -33.31
N ARG A 82 -25.29 5.41 -33.24
CA ARG A 82 -24.18 5.78 -34.10
C ARG A 82 -22.94 4.94 -33.85
N ILE A 83 -22.65 4.61 -32.59
CA ILE A 83 -21.58 3.69 -32.21
C ILE A 83 -21.79 2.33 -32.91
N LYS A 84 -22.99 1.75 -32.81
CA LYS A 84 -23.31 0.47 -33.46
C LYS A 84 -23.23 0.52 -34.98
N GLU A 85 -23.59 1.65 -35.59
CA GLU A 85 -23.43 1.83 -37.03
C GLU A 85 -21.95 1.82 -37.42
N LEU A 86 -21.12 2.53 -36.66
CA LEU A 86 -19.68 2.64 -36.95
C LEU A 86 -18.92 1.34 -36.70
N GLU A 87 -19.29 0.54 -35.68
CA GLU A 87 -18.73 -0.77 -35.46
C GLU A 87 -18.84 -1.71 -36.67
N GLY A 88 -19.87 -1.54 -37.49
CA GLY A 88 -20.11 -2.32 -38.69
C GLY A 88 -19.40 -1.79 -39.95
N LYS A 89 -18.75 -0.63 -39.91
CA LYS A 89 -18.11 -0.03 -41.08
C LYS A 89 -16.70 -0.58 -41.31
N SER A 90 -16.34 -0.84 -42.55
CA SER A 90 -15.00 -1.29 -42.94
C SER A 90 -13.89 -0.26 -42.71
N ALA A 91 -14.26 0.99 -42.44
CA ALA A 91 -13.35 2.09 -42.11
C ALA A 91 -12.98 2.15 -40.63
N THR A 92 -13.71 1.42 -39.77
CA THR A 92 -13.46 1.33 -38.32
C THR A 92 -12.71 0.03 -38.02
N PHE A 93 -11.54 0.15 -37.40
CA PHE A 93 -10.83 -1.00 -36.84
C PHE A 93 -11.37 -1.34 -35.46
N MET A 94 -11.52 -0.33 -34.58
CA MET A 94 -12.00 -0.50 -33.21
C MET A 94 -12.63 0.82 -32.71
N LEU A 95 -13.61 0.69 -31.82
CA LEU A 95 -14.15 1.80 -31.03
C LEU A 95 -13.77 1.57 -29.56
N LEU A 96 -13.19 2.57 -28.93
CA LEU A 96 -12.77 2.56 -27.54
C LEU A 96 -13.55 3.61 -26.77
N ALA A 97 -14.02 3.30 -25.58
CA ALA A 97 -14.54 4.34 -24.70
C ALA A 97 -13.42 5.35 -24.40
N TYR A 98 -13.73 6.61 -24.48
CA TYR A 98 -12.78 7.68 -24.21
C TYR A 98 -13.38 8.62 -23.15
N ASP A 99 -12.61 8.88 -22.11
CA ASP A 99 -12.94 9.86 -21.08
C ASP A 99 -11.91 11.00 -21.18
N PRO A 100 -12.32 12.20 -21.62
CA PRO A 100 -11.41 13.33 -21.72
C PRO A 100 -11.10 13.97 -20.37
N GLU A 101 -11.95 13.74 -19.37
CA GLU A 101 -11.73 14.18 -18.00
C GLU A 101 -10.92 13.10 -17.29
N GLY A 102 -9.61 13.10 -17.48
CA GLY A 102 -8.73 12.25 -16.71
C GLY A 102 -8.99 12.48 -15.22
N ILE A 103 -9.43 11.43 -14.51
CA ILE A 103 -9.55 11.47 -13.05
C ILE A 103 -8.14 11.49 -12.48
N ASP A 104 -7.92 12.31 -11.46
CA ASP A 104 -6.67 12.30 -10.72
C ASP A 104 -6.60 10.99 -9.93
N ASP A 105 -5.71 10.06 -10.31
CA ASP A 105 -5.62 8.71 -9.73
C ASP A 105 -5.33 8.73 -8.21
N LEU A 106 -4.85 9.86 -7.67
CA LEU A 106 -4.76 10.05 -6.21
C LEU A 106 -6.16 10.13 -5.58
N GLU A 107 -7.13 10.76 -6.26
CA GLU A 107 -8.51 10.80 -5.79
C GLU A 107 -9.10 9.40 -5.74
N ASP A 108 -8.88 8.56 -6.76
CA ASP A 108 -9.30 7.16 -6.77
C ASP A 108 -8.68 6.36 -5.62
N ALA A 109 -7.38 6.50 -5.40
CA ALA A 109 -6.70 5.87 -4.26
C ALA A 109 -7.30 6.29 -2.92
N MET A 110 -7.67 7.55 -2.77
CA MET A 110 -8.32 8.09 -1.56
C MET A 110 -9.74 7.56 -1.41
N VAL A 111 -10.52 7.46 -2.50
CA VAL A 111 -11.88 6.92 -2.49
C VAL A 111 -11.89 5.43 -2.13
N ILE A 112 -11.01 4.64 -2.73
CA ILE A 112 -10.88 3.20 -2.42
C ILE A 112 -10.54 2.97 -0.95
N ALA A 113 -9.61 3.74 -0.41
CA ALA A 113 -9.24 3.70 1.00
C ALA A 113 -10.28 4.35 1.93
N GLY A 114 -11.28 5.05 1.40
CA GLY A 114 -12.27 5.83 2.16
C GLY A 114 -11.69 7.08 2.84
N ALA A 115 -10.53 7.56 2.41
CA ALA A 115 -9.87 8.73 2.97
C ALA A 115 -10.63 10.02 2.64
N ASP A 116 -11.21 10.13 1.46
CA ASP A 116 -12.09 11.21 1.04
C ASP A 116 -13.26 11.41 2.01
N THR A 117 -13.92 10.33 2.38
CA THR A 117 -15.02 10.32 3.36
C THR A 117 -14.56 10.81 4.73
N VAL A 118 -13.38 10.37 5.18
CA VAL A 118 -12.79 10.77 6.46
C VAL A 118 -12.43 12.26 6.45
N ILE A 119 -11.75 12.73 5.41
CA ILE A 119 -11.37 14.15 5.25
C ILE A 119 -12.62 15.04 5.18
N ASN A 120 -13.62 14.64 4.41
CA ASN A 120 -14.91 15.36 4.33
C ASN A 120 -15.66 15.42 5.67
N SER A 121 -15.39 14.51 6.60
CA SER A 121 -15.91 14.57 7.97
C SER A 121 -15.18 15.56 8.89
N GLY A 122 -14.07 16.14 8.42
CA GLY A 122 -13.23 17.09 9.15
C GLY A 122 -12.03 16.47 9.87
N ILE A 123 -11.71 15.20 9.61
CA ILE A 123 -10.48 14.54 10.10
C ILE A 123 -9.44 14.62 9.00
N THR A 124 -8.43 15.48 9.16
CA THR A 124 -7.54 15.91 8.06
C THR A 124 -6.05 15.66 8.35
N GLY A 125 -5.72 14.96 9.44
CA GLY A 125 -4.33 14.79 9.89
C GLY A 125 -3.82 15.95 10.75
N TYR A 126 -4.69 16.93 11.07
CA TYR A 126 -4.30 18.11 11.86
C TYR A 126 -3.62 17.73 13.18
N GLY A 127 -2.48 18.40 13.40
CA GLY A 127 -1.64 18.23 14.59
C GLY A 127 -0.81 16.96 14.63
N VAL A 128 -0.78 16.15 13.56
CA VAL A 128 0.11 14.99 13.42
C VAL A 128 1.37 15.40 12.66
N LYS A 129 2.51 14.92 13.09
CA LYS A 129 3.80 15.09 12.44
C LYS A 129 4.18 13.82 11.71
N VAL A 130 4.51 13.95 10.43
CA VAL A 130 4.85 12.85 9.53
C VAL A 130 6.23 13.12 8.92
N ALA A 131 7.07 12.11 8.81
CA ALA A 131 8.30 12.20 8.03
C ALA A 131 8.20 11.35 6.75
N VAL A 132 8.75 11.87 5.67
CA VAL A 132 9.07 11.13 4.46
C VAL A 132 10.57 10.87 4.46
N PHE A 133 10.94 9.61 4.69
CA PHE A 133 12.33 9.15 4.68
C PHE A 133 12.66 8.66 3.28
N GLU A 134 13.33 9.51 2.49
CA GLU A 134 13.62 9.36 1.06
C GLU A 134 14.83 10.23 0.64
N ASP A 135 15.07 10.36 -0.68
CA ASP A 135 15.87 11.46 -1.24
C ASP A 135 15.16 12.80 -1.07
N CYS A 136 15.78 13.92 -1.44
CA CYS A 136 15.08 15.20 -1.50
C CYS A 136 14.07 15.24 -2.66
N PRO A 137 12.91 15.86 -2.49
CA PRO A 137 12.07 16.22 -3.62
C PRO A 137 12.81 17.13 -4.62
N ASP A 138 12.73 16.80 -5.92
CA ASP A 138 13.35 17.60 -6.99
C ASP A 138 12.65 18.94 -7.22
N ASP A 139 11.40 19.06 -6.81
CA ASP A 139 10.60 20.27 -6.84
C ASP A 139 9.61 20.28 -5.66
N THR A 140 9.60 21.36 -4.90
CA THR A 140 8.75 21.53 -3.73
C THR A 140 7.59 22.52 -3.96
N THR A 141 7.42 23.04 -5.18
CA THR A 141 6.42 24.09 -5.47
C THR A 141 4.98 23.66 -5.21
N ASN A 142 4.68 22.37 -5.31
CA ASN A 142 3.37 21.77 -5.03
C ASN A 142 3.32 21.02 -3.70
N LEU A 143 4.34 21.13 -2.86
CA LEU A 143 4.44 20.47 -1.56
C LEU A 143 4.35 21.50 -0.43
N ASP A 144 3.96 21.04 0.76
CA ASP A 144 3.97 21.80 1.99
C ASP A 144 4.79 21.04 3.04
N ILE A 145 6.11 21.27 3.00
CA ILE A 145 7.11 20.67 3.88
C ILE A 145 7.50 21.70 4.93
N GLU A 146 7.40 21.37 6.21
CA GLU A 146 7.72 22.23 7.34
C GLU A 146 9.23 22.47 7.47
N ASP A 147 10.02 21.39 7.35
CA ASP A 147 11.47 21.41 7.44
C ASP A 147 12.08 20.18 6.79
N SER A 148 13.36 20.23 6.43
CA SER A 148 14.11 19.11 5.86
C SER A 148 15.43 18.88 6.56
N TYR A 149 15.88 17.63 6.59
CA TYR A 149 17.17 17.27 7.19
C TYR A 149 18.34 17.93 6.46
N SER A 150 18.32 17.93 5.13
CA SER A 150 19.36 18.56 4.30
C SER A 150 19.53 20.04 4.60
N SER A 151 18.43 20.79 4.85
CA SER A 151 18.53 22.19 5.23
C SER A 151 19.07 22.40 6.64
N SER A 152 18.87 21.44 7.54
CA SER A 152 19.34 21.49 8.92
C SER A 152 20.83 21.19 9.06
N GLU A 153 21.35 20.27 8.23
CA GLU A 153 22.73 19.78 8.30
C GLU A 153 23.63 20.30 7.15
N GLU A 154 23.09 21.16 6.26
CA GLU A 154 23.79 21.64 5.06
C GLU A 154 24.29 20.51 4.14
N ILE A 155 23.51 19.43 4.04
CA ILE A 155 23.83 18.27 3.22
C ILE A 155 23.37 18.53 1.78
N GLU A 156 24.25 18.24 0.81
CA GLU A 156 23.89 18.22 -0.60
C GLU A 156 23.20 16.89 -0.91
N CYS A 157 21.91 16.91 -1.22
CA CYS A 157 21.15 15.69 -1.46
C CYS A 157 20.69 15.57 -2.94
N ASP A 158 20.53 14.35 -3.40
CA ASP A 158 20.14 14.06 -4.78
C ASP A 158 18.64 14.38 -5.02
N PRO A 159 18.29 15.28 -5.96
CA PRO A 159 16.91 15.60 -6.27
C PRO A 159 16.17 14.40 -6.88
N SER A 160 14.96 14.10 -6.38
CA SER A 160 14.19 12.93 -6.78
C SER A 160 12.73 13.25 -7.06
N GLN A 161 12.27 12.91 -8.28
CA GLN A 161 10.84 12.93 -8.64
C GLN A 161 10.05 11.92 -7.80
N HIS A 162 10.67 10.80 -7.45
CA HIS A 162 10.06 9.77 -6.61
C HIS A 162 9.77 10.32 -5.20
N ALA A 163 10.73 11.00 -4.57
CA ALA A 163 10.53 11.62 -3.27
C ALA A 163 9.43 12.70 -3.30
N ARG A 164 9.40 13.53 -4.37
CA ARG A 164 8.33 14.50 -4.59
C ARG A 164 6.96 13.84 -4.67
N HIS A 165 6.83 12.77 -5.46
CA HIS A 165 5.58 12.06 -5.65
C HIS A 165 5.09 11.40 -4.36
N VAL A 166 5.96 10.68 -3.66
CA VAL A 166 5.68 10.03 -2.37
C VAL A 166 5.20 11.05 -1.33
N THR A 167 5.88 12.20 -1.24
CA THR A 167 5.47 13.29 -0.35
C THR A 167 4.09 13.84 -0.75
N GLY A 168 3.87 14.01 -2.06
CA GLY A 168 2.62 14.52 -2.61
C GLY A 168 1.41 13.63 -2.33
N ILE A 169 1.57 12.32 -2.24
CA ILE A 169 0.50 11.38 -1.85
C ILE A 169 0.06 11.63 -0.40
N ILE A 170 1.00 11.92 0.49
CA ILE A 170 0.68 12.23 1.89
C ILE A 170 0.06 13.61 1.99
N LYS A 171 0.74 14.63 1.44
CA LYS A 171 0.31 16.02 1.47
C LYS A 171 0.87 16.80 0.29
N ASN A 172 0.01 17.55 -0.36
CA ASN A 172 0.37 18.53 -1.38
C ASN A 172 -0.56 19.74 -1.32
N ILE A 173 -0.32 20.76 -2.14
CA ILE A 173 -1.12 22.00 -2.18
C ILE A 173 -1.90 22.14 -3.50
N THR A 174 -2.12 21.04 -4.22
CA THR A 174 -2.97 21.01 -5.42
C THR A 174 -4.43 20.72 -5.04
N ASP A 175 -5.32 20.63 -6.02
CA ASP A 175 -6.76 20.43 -5.79
C ASP A 175 -7.06 19.12 -5.03
N VAL A 176 -6.25 18.07 -5.24
CA VAL A 176 -6.30 16.82 -4.47
C VAL A 176 -5.15 16.84 -3.46
N ALA A 177 -5.42 17.34 -2.28
CA ALA A 177 -4.40 17.72 -1.29
C ALA A 177 -3.67 16.56 -0.58
N GLY A 178 -3.93 15.30 -0.96
CA GLY A 178 -3.33 14.10 -0.38
C GLY A 178 -4.12 13.50 0.78
N PHE A 179 -3.61 12.36 1.29
CA PHE A 179 -4.28 11.59 2.34
C PHE A 179 -4.35 12.30 3.71
N ALA A 180 -3.44 13.23 3.99
CA ALA A 180 -3.39 13.94 5.27
C ALA A 180 -3.12 15.44 5.07
N PRO A 181 -4.09 16.20 4.50
CA PRO A 181 -3.88 17.56 4.01
C PRO A 181 -3.45 18.56 5.09
N ASP A 182 -3.78 18.33 6.35
CA ASP A 182 -3.42 19.20 7.46
C ASP A 182 -2.32 18.62 8.39
N ALA A 183 -1.66 17.52 7.98
CA ALA A 183 -0.50 17.02 8.70
C ALA A 183 0.70 17.97 8.54
N THR A 184 1.61 17.95 9.50
CA THR A 184 2.92 18.62 9.38
C THR A 184 3.91 17.63 8.82
N VAL A 185 4.42 17.89 7.61
CA VAL A 185 5.32 16.97 6.90
C VAL A 185 6.76 17.44 6.98
N TYR A 186 7.66 16.53 7.29
CA TYR A 186 9.12 16.72 7.32
C TYR A 186 9.77 15.83 6.27
N SER A 187 10.80 16.33 5.60
CA SER A 187 11.61 15.56 4.66
C SER A 187 12.88 15.07 5.36
N ALA A 188 12.97 13.76 5.57
CA ALA A 188 14.15 13.11 6.12
C ALA A 188 15.02 12.63 4.95
N ASP A 189 15.81 13.57 4.41
CA ASP A 189 16.46 13.51 3.13
C ASP A 189 17.65 12.55 3.06
N ASP A 190 18.06 12.24 1.81
CA ASP A 190 19.29 11.55 1.47
C ASP A 190 19.34 10.05 1.87
N LYS A 191 18.18 9.46 2.25
CA LYS A 191 18.11 8.05 2.71
C LYS A 191 19.13 7.71 3.81
N ASP A 192 19.63 8.75 4.50
CA ASP A 192 20.56 8.60 5.59
C ASP A 192 19.83 8.21 6.89
N ILE A 193 20.40 7.26 7.62
CA ILE A 193 19.85 6.83 8.91
C ILE A 193 19.82 7.98 9.94
N ASP A 194 20.75 8.94 9.82
CA ASP A 194 20.78 10.15 10.66
C ASP A 194 19.59 11.08 10.34
N ALA A 195 19.12 11.12 9.08
CA ALA A 195 17.91 11.86 8.71
C ALA A 195 16.67 11.24 9.36
N LEU A 196 16.57 9.90 9.37
CA LEU A 196 15.50 9.20 10.09
C LEU A 196 15.57 9.48 11.59
N ASN A 197 16.77 9.43 12.18
CA ASN A 197 16.98 9.75 13.58
C ASN A 197 16.62 11.21 13.90
N TRP A 198 16.99 12.16 13.05
CA TRP A 198 16.59 13.57 13.19
C TRP A 198 15.08 13.73 13.18
N ALA A 199 14.38 13.10 12.22
CA ALA A 199 12.94 13.19 12.13
C ALA A 199 12.25 12.65 13.40
N VAL A 200 12.72 11.52 13.94
CA VAL A 200 12.12 10.90 15.13
C VAL A 200 12.55 11.59 16.41
N SER A 201 13.86 11.81 16.61
CA SER A 201 14.40 12.26 17.90
C SER A 201 14.43 13.78 18.08
N THR A 202 14.44 14.55 16.96
CA THR A 202 14.49 16.03 16.99
C THR A 202 13.14 16.65 16.61
N GLN A 203 12.52 16.15 15.54
CA GLN A 203 11.21 16.66 15.11
C GLN A 203 10.04 15.99 15.83
N PHE A 204 10.29 14.83 16.48
CA PHE A 204 9.27 14.06 17.20
C PHE A 204 8.08 13.68 16.32
N VAL A 205 8.37 13.16 15.12
CA VAL A 205 7.32 12.66 14.22
C VAL A 205 6.68 11.40 14.79
N SER A 206 5.38 11.23 14.60
CA SER A 206 4.63 10.07 15.06
C SER A 206 4.30 9.07 13.96
N ALA A 207 4.59 9.40 12.70
CA ALA A 207 4.48 8.51 11.56
C ALA A 207 5.65 8.74 10.60
N VAL A 208 6.15 7.68 9.98
CA VAL A 208 7.26 7.73 9.02
C VAL A 208 6.90 6.88 7.81
N ASN A 209 7.13 7.42 6.62
CA ASN A 209 7.09 6.69 5.36
C ASN A 209 8.51 6.38 4.88
N GLN A 210 8.73 5.14 4.44
CA GLN A 210 9.93 4.75 3.69
C GLN A 210 9.50 4.01 2.42
N SER A 211 9.82 4.58 1.26
CA SER A 211 9.45 3.98 -0.05
C SER A 211 10.67 3.53 -0.85
N PHE A 212 11.80 3.30 -0.21
CA PHE A 212 13.01 2.75 -0.81
C PHE A 212 13.50 1.55 -0.01
N HIS A 213 14.45 0.80 -0.58
CA HIS A 213 15.16 -0.31 0.07
C HIS A 213 16.67 -0.16 -0.12
N ARG A 214 17.44 -0.79 0.76
CA ARG A 214 18.89 -0.94 0.59
C ARG A 214 19.20 -2.29 -0.04
N ALA A 215 20.36 -2.41 -0.68
CA ALA A 215 20.76 -3.65 -1.35
C ALA A 215 20.75 -4.89 -0.44
N ALA A 216 21.06 -4.71 0.85
CA ALA A 216 21.03 -5.79 1.83
C ALA A 216 19.61 -6.22 2.24
N GLU A 217 18.60 -5.34 2.10
CA GLU A 217 17.24 -5.60 2.55
C GLU A 217 16.46 -6.56 1.65
N ILE A 218 16.92 -6.80 0.42
CA ILE A 218 16.30 -7.74 -0.51
C ILE A 218 16.59 -9.22 -0.18
N GLY A 219 17.42 -9.50 0.81
CA GLY A 219 17.69 -10.84 1.30
C GLY A 219 16.53 -11.45 2.10
N ASP A 220 16.65 -12.74 2.41
CA ASP A 220 15.62 -13.53 3.09
C ASP A 220 15.54 -13.31 4.62
N GLY A 221 16.53 -12.67 5.23
CA GLY A 221 16.61 -12.46 6.68
C GLY A 221 16.43 -11.00 7.10
N LEU A 222 16.26 -10.80 8.40
CA LEU A 222 16.30 -9.47 9.02
C LEU A 222 17.64 -8.79 8.77
N GLN A 223 17.58 -7.49 8.50
CA GLN A 223 18.76 -6.67 8.26
C GLN A 223 18.97 -5.65 9.39
N ALA A 224 20.13 -5.02 9.43
CA ALA A 224 20.45 -4.01 10.43
C ALA A 224 19.42 -2.85 10.47
N ASP A 225 18.95 -2.43 9.30
CA ASP A 225 17.92 -1.39 9.16
C ASP A 225 16.58 -1.82 9.79
N ASP A 226 16.17 -3.08 9.62
CA ASP A 226 14.96 -3.62 10.25
C ASP A 226 15.04 -3.57 11.77
N LEU A 227 16.19 -4.03 12.31
CA LEU A 227 16.44 -4.02 13.74
C LEU A 227 16.50 -2.61 14.33
N TYR A 228 17.14 -1.69 13.61
CA TYR A 228 17.21 -0.28 14.03
C TYR A 228 15.81 0.35 14.10
N LYS A 229 14.97 0.11 13.09
CA LYS A 229 13.58 0.63 13.06
C LYS A 229 12.72 -0.03 14.14
N ASP A 230 12.86 -1.33 14.35
CA ASP A 230 12.19 -2.03 15.45
C ASP A 230 12.57 -1.45 16.82
N TYR A 231 13.85 -1.15 17.03
CA TYR A 231 14.31 -0.47 18.23
C TYR A 231 13.75 0.94 18.36
N MET A 232 13.75 1.72 17.26
CA MET A 232 13.24 3.09 17.22
C MET A 232 11.76 3.17 17.61
N VAL A 233 10.94 2.21 17.16
CA VAL A 233 9.51 2.13 17.54
C VAL A 233 9.33 1.91 19.05
N LEU A 234 10.29 1.30 19.74
CA LEU A 234 10.26 1.11 21.18
C LEU A 234 10.71 2.33 21.99
N GLN A 235 11.25 3.35 21.34
CA GLN A 235 11.75 4.56 21.97
C GLN A 235 10.77 5.73 21.76
N TYR A 236 10.78 6.69 22.70
CA TYR A 236 10.02 7.93 22.51
C TYR A 236 10.47 8.64 21.21
N PRO A 237 9.55 9.12 20.38
CA PRO A 237 8.10 9.27 20.52
C PRO A 237 7.24 8.05 20.12
N TRP A 238 7.82 6.87 19.94
CA TRP A 238 7.16 5.63 19.51
C TRP A 238 6.48 5.77 18.13
N PRO A 239 7.23 6.08 17.08
CA PRO A 239 6.68 6.34 15.77
C PRO A 239 6.02 5.08 15.16
N THR A 240 4.97 5.27 14.39
CA THR A 240 4.50 4.25 13.44
C THR A 240 5.34 4.35 12.17
N ILE A 241 6.15 3.33 11.86
CA ILE A 241 7.00 3.29 10.66
C ILE A 241 6.36 2.36 9.63
N VAL A 242 6.19 2.86 8.41
CA VAL A 242 5.55 2.17 7.30
C VAL A 242 6.49 2.17 6.11
N HIS A 243 6.57 1.04 5.41
CA HIS A 243 7.44 0.93 4.24
C HIS A 243 6.85 0.08 3.10
N ALA A 244 7.36 0.35 1.91
CA ALA A 244 7.00 -0.37 0.70
C ALA A 244 7.53 -1.80 0.74
N ALA A 245 6.70 -2.79 0.37
CA ALA A 245 7.08 -4.20 0.37
C ALA A 245 8.10 -4.57 -0.71
N GLY A 246 8.16 -3.81 -1.82
CA GLY A 246 9.04 -4.07 -2.95
C GLY A 246 8.27 -4.42 -4.23
N ASN A 247 8.96 -4.35 -5.38
CA ASN A 247 8.34 -4.39 -6.71
C ASN A 247 8.96 -5.42 -7.66
N TRP A 248 9.47 -6.54 -7.17
CA TRP A 248 10.25 -7.50 -7.96
C TRP A 248 9.51 -8.80 -8.27
N CYS A 249 8.31 -8.99 -7.78
CA CYS A 249 7.62 -10.28 -7.82
C CYS A 249 6.89 -10.58 -9.13
N SER A 250 7.15 -9.83 -10.22
CA SER A 250 6.61 -10.14 -11.54
C SER A 250 7.52 -11.05 -12.35
N VAL A 251 6.92 -12.05 -13.01
CA VAL A 251 7.63 -12.89 -13.98
C VAL A 251 8.19 -12.02 -15.11
N GLY A 252 9.48 -12.17 -15.42
CA GLY A 252 10.14 -11.41 -16.49
C GLY A 252 10.58 -9.99 -16.13
N SER A 253 10.59 -9.63 -14.85
CA SER A 253 11.22 -8.37 -14.42
C SER A 253 12.74 -8.40 -14.63
N ALA A 254 13.36 -7.23 -14.84
CA ALA A 254 14.80 -7.13 -15.03
C ALA A 254 15.62 -7.66 -13.84
N CYS A 255 15.05 -7.65 -12.65
CA CYS A 255 15.63 -8.23 -11.44
C CYS A 255 15.60 -9.76 -11.46
N TYR A 256 14.61 -10.36 -12.12
CA TYR A 256 14.46 -11.80 -12.29
C TYR A 256 15.42 -12.36 -13.34
N GLU A 257 15.68 -11.60 -14.42
CA GLU A 257 16.48 -12.07 -15.57
C GLU A 257 18.00 -11.93 -15.39
N SER A 258 18.47 -11.23 -14.38
CA SER A 258 19.91 -10.91 -14.22
C SER A 258 20.78 -12.09 -13.78
N GLY A 259 20.23 -13.29 -13.58
CA GLY A 259 20.98 -14.50 -13.26
C GLY A 259 21.78 -14.46 -11.96
N ASN A 260 21.62 -13.43 -11.19
CA ASN A 260 22.13 -13.31 -9.83
C ASN A 260 21.03 -13.81 -8.89
N ASP A 261 21.34 -14.89 -8.26
CA ASP A 261 20.59 -15.59 -7.27
C ASP A 261 19.43 -14.81 -6.58
N VAL A 262 18.19 -15.21 -6.88
CA VAL A 262 17.07 -15.51 -5.99
C VAL A 262 16.68 -14.50 -4.90
N LEU A 263 17.42 -13.43 -4.66
CA LEU A 263 17.24 -12.52 -3.52
C LEU A 263 16.21 -11.40 -3.75
N SER A 264 15.70 -11.25 -4.96
CA SER A 264 14.86 -10.10 -5.35
C SER A 264 13.37 -10.29 -5.11
N GLU A 265 12.93 -11.45 -4.67
CA GLU A 265 11.51 -11.77 -4.51
C GLU A 265 10.96 -11.53 -3.10
N TYR A 266 11.83 -11.45 -2.10
CA TYR A 266 11.41 -11.24 -0.71
C TYR A 266 10.89 -9.82 -0.47
N VAL A 267 9.97 -9.69 0.47
CA VAL A 267 9.56 -8.39 0.97
C VAL A 267 10.78 -7.65 1.54
N ASN A 268 10.94 -6.38 1.20
CA ASN A 268 12.13 -5.61 1.52
C ASN A 268 12.38 -5.45 3.02
N HIS A 269 11.34 -5.01 3.73
CA HIS A 269 11.43 -4.63 5.13
C HIS A 269 10.69 -5.64 6.00
N LYS A 270 11.38 -6.22 6.95
CA LYS A 270 10.97 -7.42 7.68
C LYS A 270 10.86 -7.20 9.18
N GLY A 271 10.98 -5.94 9.63
CA GLY A 271 10.86 -5.57 11.05
C GLY A 271 9.55 -6.04 11.67
N PHE A 272 9.57 -6.37 12.95
CA PHE A 272 8.39 -6.82 13.69
C PHE A 272 7.47 -5.67 14.14
N ASN A 273 8.04 -4.47 14.33
CA ASN A 273 7.35 -3.33 14.91
C ASN A 273 6.89 -2.31 13.85
N THR A 274 7.17 -2.57 12.61
CA THR A 274 6.88 -1.72 11.45
C THR A 274 5.72 -2.29 10.63
N ILE A 275 5.29 -1.57 9.59
CA ILE A 275 4.22 -2.01 8.67
C ILE A 275 4.79 -2.12 7.28
N SER A 276 4.74 -3.29 6.67
CA SER A 276 5.08 -3.51 5.27
C SER A 276 3.82 -3.46 4.40
N VAL A 277 3.86 -2.72 3.29
CA VAL A 277 2.69 -2.40 2.46
C VAL A 277 2.84 -2.97 1.06
N GLY A 278 1.91 -3.87 0.68
CA GLY A 278 1.73 -4.36 -0.68
C GLY A 278 0.95 -3.38 -1.56
N ASN A 279 1.06 -3.57 -2.88
CA ASN A 279 0.37 -2.75 -3.87
C ASN A 279 -0.75 -3.55 -4.56
N HIS A 280 -1.96 -3.01 -4.59
CA HIS A 280 -3.06 -3.50 -5.42
C HIS A 280 -3.40 -2.52 -6.55
N ASN A 281 -4.19 -2.97 -7.52
CA ASN A 281 -4.66 -2.13 -8.61
C ASN A 281 -5.67 -1.07 -8.13
N ASP A 282 -5.99 -0.16 -9.03
CA ASP A 282 -6.82 1.03 -8.83
C ASP A 282 -8.30 0.76 -8.52
N ASP A 283 -8.75 -0.49 -8.53
CA ASP A 283 -10.10 -0.88 -8.13
C ASP A 283 -10.14 -1.92 -6.96
N ALA A 284 -8.98 -2.23 -6.38
CA ALA A 284 -8.81 -3.22 -5.31
C ALA A 284 -9.33 -4.64 -5.67
N THR A 285 -9.41 -4.98 -6.95
CA THR A 285 -9.88 -6.30 -7.40
C THR A 285 -8.76 -7.31 -7.54
N GLN A 286 -7.49 -6.86 -7.60
CA GLN A 286 -6.33 -7.71 -7.80
C GLN A 286 -5.06 -7.02 -7.28
N MET A 287 -4.14 -7.81 -6.72
CA MET A 287 -2.80 -7.30 -6.39
C MET A 287 -2.05 -6.90 -7.66
N SER A 288 -1.13 -5.95 -7.56
CA SER A 288 -0.22 -5.63 -8.66
C SER A 288 0.72 -6.81 -8.93
N ALA A 289 0.95 -7.11 -10.20
CA ALA A 289 1.84 -8.21 -10.60
C ALA A 289 3.26 -8.09 -10.03
N SER A 290 3.74 -6.88 -9.77
CA SER A 290 5.08 -6.64 -9.23
C SER A 290 5.15 -6.62 -7.71
N SER A 291 4.02 -6.53 -7.00
CA SER A 291 4.02 -6.42 -5.54
C SER A 291 4.65 -7.62 -4.87
N CYS A 292 5.67 -7.41 -4.04
CA CYS A 292 6.34 -8.48 -3.31
C CYS A 292 5.47 -9.03 -2.18
N PHE A 293 5.51 -10.36 -2.00
CA PHE A 293 4.72 -11.10 -1.02
C PHE A 293 5.48 -12.30 -0.43
N VAL A 294 6.70 -12.56 -0.87
CA VAL A 294 7.47 -13.70 -0.37
C VAL A 294 8.02 -13.39 1.01
N ASN A 295 7.70 -14.26 1.94
CA ASN A 295 8.04 -14.09 3.34
C ASN A 295 9.53 -14.29 3.61
N PRO A 296 10.07 -13.58 4.59
CA PRO A 296 11.44 -13.82 5.03
C PRO A 296 11.59 -15.19 5.68
N THR A 297 12.82 -15.68 5.70
CA THR A 297 13.16 -16.83 6.54
C THR A 297 12.94 -16.48 8.01
N SER A 298 12.21 -17.31 8.71
CA SER A 298 11.90 -17.13 10.12
C SER A 298 12.07 -18.44 10.90
N PRO A 299 12.23 -18.42 12.23
CA PRO A 299 12.54 -19.61 13.01
C PRO A 299 11.56 -20.77 12.84
N ASN A 300 10.28 -20.48 12.62
CA ASN A 300 9.23 -21.49 12.43
C ASN A 300 8.68 -21.50 11.01
N GLY A 301 9.09 -20.55 10.16
CA GLY A 301 8.70 -20.47 8.76
C GLY A 301 7.27 -19.94 8.55
N ASP A 302 6.74 -19.16 9.48
CA ASP A 302 5.39 -18.60 9.41
C ASP A 302 5.31 -17.08 9.61
N ARG A 303 6.42 -16.37 9.38
CA ARG A 303 6.42 -14.91 9.26
C ARG A 303 5.72 -14.51 7.96
N GLU A 304 4.73 -13.65 8.03
CA GLU A 304 3.90 -13.22 6.90
C GLU A 304 4.00 -11.73 6.64
N LEU A 305 4.28 -11.41 5.38
CA LEU A 305 4.38 -10.06 4.84
C LEU A 305 3.88 -10.04 3.37
N PRO A 306 3.33 -8.94 2.87
CA PRO A 306 3.09 -7.67 3.56
C PRO A 306 1.98 -7.79 4.62
N GLU A 307 1.89 -6.81 5.52
CA GLU A 307 0.88 -6.82 6.58
C GLU A 307 -0.45 -6.20 6.15
N ILE A 308 -0.44 -5.36 5.11
CA ILE A 308 -1.61 -4.68 4.54
C ILE A 308 -1.31 -4.31 3.09
N ALA A 309 -2.33 -4.14 2.27
CA ALA A 309 -2.19 -3.62 0.91
C ALA A 309 -2.92 -2.27 0.75
N ALA A 310 -2.42 -1.44 -0.17
CA ALA A 310 -3.08 -0.20 -0.56
C ALA A 310 -2.94 0.04 -2.06
N ASN A 311 -3.73 0.97 -2.62
CA ASN A 311 -3.55 1.36 -4.01
C ASN A 311 -2.21 2.10 -4.19
N GLY A 312 -1.37 1.55 -5.05
CA GLY A 312 -0.14 2.14 -5.52
C GLY A 312 0.03 2.00 -7.04
N THR A 313 -1.05 1.67 -7.77
CA THR A 313 -1.04 1.50 -9.21
C THR A 313 -1.61 2.75 -9.86
N ASN A 314 -0.90 3.29 -10.85
CA ASN A 314 -1.24 4.49 -11.63
C ASN A 314 -1.49 5.76 -10.79
N VAL A 315 -0.96 5.88 -9.61
CA VAL A 315 -1.22 7.02 -8.72
C VAL A 315 -0.62 8.30 -9.29
N THR A 316 -1.47 9.29 -9.55
CA THR A 316 -1.08 10.62 -10.03
C THR A 316 -1.08 11.62 -8.89
N ALA A 317 0.07 12.12 -8.52
CA ALA A 317 0.22 13.17 -7.50
C ALA A 317 1.25 14.21 -7.96
N VAL A 318 1.00 15.49 -7.68
CA VAL A 318 1.90 16.62 -8.00
C VAL A 318 2.37 16.66 -9.47
N GLY A 319 1.47 16.27 -10.39
CA GLY A 319 1.74 16.24 -11.83
C GLY A 319 2.61 15.08 -12.32
N LEU A 320 2.80 14.05 -11.51
CA LEU A 320 3.51 12.82 -11.84
C LEU A 320 2.58 11.61 -11.64
N GLN A 321 2.63 10.65 -12.57
CA GLN A 321 1.96 9.36 -12.42
C GLN A 321 3.00 8.27 -12.23
N LEU A 322 2.96 7.55 -11.11
CA LEU A 322 3.85 6.44 -10.80
C LEU A 322 3.06 5.23 -10.28
N SER A 323 3.70 4.06 -10.36
CA SER A 323 3.12 2.81 -9.84
C SER A 323 4.17 2.04 -9.04
N GLY A 324 3.75 1.45 -7.93
CA GLY A 324 4.58 0.60 -7.08
C GLY A 324 4.11 0.58 -5.64
N THR A 325 4.65 -0.32 -4.85
CA THR A 325 4.49 -0.34 -3.39
C THR A 325 4.97 0.97 -2.74
N SER A 326 5.85 1.71 -3.43
CA SER A 326 6.29 3.05 -3.05
C SER A 326 5.17 4.08 -3.03
N MET A 327 4.08 3.89 -3.77
CA MET A 327 2.89 4.74 -3.79
C MET A 327 1.84 4.23 -2.79
N ALA A 328 1.78 2.93 -2.55
CA ALA A 328 0.91 2.31 -1.56
C ALA A 328 1.31 2.68 -0.11
N SER A 329 2.59 2.69 0.19
CA SER A 329 3.12 3.01 1.52
C SER A 329 2.72 4.42 2.02
N PRO A 330 2.88 5.52 1.25
CA PRO A 330 2.46 6.84 1.69
C PRO A 330 0.94 6.99 1.85
N ALA A 331 0.11 6.23 1.12
CA ALA A 331 -1.33 6.17 1.36
C ALA A 331 -1.65 5.60 2.76
N VAL A 332 -0.92 4.55 3.18
CA VAL A 332 -1.04 4.01 4.55
C VAL A 332 -0.55 5.02 5.58
N VAL A 333 0.58 5.71 5.35
CA VAL A 333 1.10 6.72 6.30
C VAL A 333 0.15 7.91 6.44
N GLY A 334 -0.41 8.41 5.34
CA GLY A 334 -1.42 9.45 5.39
C GLY A 334 -2.66 9.00 6.18
N SER A 335 -3.06 7.72 6.00
CA SER A 335 -4.15 7.11 6.79
C SER A 335 -3.79 6.96 8.28
N VAL A 336 -2.54 6.64 8.61
CA VAL A 336 -2.04 6.68 10.00
C VAL A 336 -2.20 8.08 10.57
N ALA A 337 -1.86 9.12 9.81
CA ALA A 337 -2.02 10.51 10.26
C ALA A 337 -3.49 10.88 10.49
N LEU A 338 -4.42 10.43 9.63
CA LEU A 338 -5.86 10.60 9.86
C LEU A 338 -6.29 9.91 11.15
N LEU A 339 -5.89 8.67 11.37
CA LEU A 339 -6.23 7.89 12.56
C LEU A 339 -5.67 8.52 13.85
N GLN A 340 -4.43 8.99 13.83
CA GLN A 340 -3.79 9.70 14.94
C GLN A 340 -4.42 11.07 15.21
N SER A 341 -4.93 11.75 14.18
CA SER A 341 -5.68 12.99 14.31
C SER A 341 -7.03 12.76 14.99
N ALA A 342 -7.75 11.70 14.59
CA ALA A 342 -9.02 11.31 15.19
C ALA A 342 -8.86 10.83 16.64
N GLN A 343 -7.78 10.10 16.94
CA GLN A 343 -7.50 9.50 18.24
C GLN A 343 -6.07 9.82 18.68
N GLN A 344 -5.88 10.99 19.30
CA GLN A 344 -4.56 11.52 19.65
C GLN A 344 -3.66 10.58 20.47
N ILE A 345 -4.26 9.66 21.26
CA ILE A 345 -3.49 8.67 22.02
C ILE A 345 -2.71 7.70 21.10
N LEU A 346 -3.16 7.52 19.87
CA LEU A 346 -2.51 6.63 18.89
C LEU A 346 -1.19 7.17 18.35
N ARG A 347 -0.86 8.44 18.60
CA ARG A 347 0.47 9.00 18.29
C ARG A 347 1.61 8.30 19.04
N ILE A 348 1.29 7.66 20.15
CA ILE A 348 2.24 6.99 21.04
C ILE A 348 1.89 5.50 21.22
N TRP A 349 1.05 4.94 20.34
CA TRP A 349 0.64 3.53 20.38
C TRP A 349 0.60 2.95 18.96
N PRO A 350 1.77 2.69 18.34
CA PRO A 350 1.84 2.10 17.00
C PRO A 350 1.14 0.73 16.92
N GLU A 351 1.13 -0.07 17.99
CA GLU A 351 0.41 -1.34 18.05
C GLU A 351 -1.10 -1.14 17.96
N GLY A 352 -1.60 -0.05 18.55
CA GLY A 352 -3.01 0.35 18.44
C GLY A 352 -3.37 0.78 17.03
N VAL A 353 -2.46 1.49 16.35
CA VAL A 353 -2.60 1.87 14.93
C VAL A 353 -2.65 0.62 14.05
N ARG A 354 -1.69 -0.30 14.18
CA ARG A 354 -1.65 -1.56 13.42
C ARG A 354 -2.93 -2.36 13.60
N ALA A 355 -3.35 -2.59 14.83
CA ALA A 355 -4.58 -3.35 15.11
C ALA A 355 -5.83 -2.72 14.48
N LEU A 356 -5.95 -1.38 14.49
CA LEU A 356 -7.08 -0.67 13.90
C LEU A 356 -7.06 -0.74 12.37
N LEU A 357 -5.91 -0.56 11.74
CA LEU A 357 -5.76 -0.69 10.29
C LEU A 357 -6.09 -2.11 9.84
N PHE A 358 -5.58 -3.13 10.51
CA PHE A 358 -5.80 -4.53 10.15
C PHE A 358 -7.27 -4.95 10.35
N ALA A 359 -7.91 -4.53 11.45
CA ALA A 359 -9.33 -4.83 11.68
C ALA A 359 -10.26 -4.09 10.71
N GLY A 360 -9.86 -2.89 10.25
CA GLY A 360 -10.62 -2.08 9.32
C GLY A 360 -10.48 -2.52 7.86
N SER A 361 -9.39 -3.20 7.49
CA SER A 361 -9.19 -3.73 6.14
C SER A 361 -10.14 -4.89 5.89
N ASN A 362 -11.17 -4.67 5.09
CA ASN A 362 -12.31 -5.58 4.93
C ASN A 362 -12.46 -6.14 3.51
N ILE A 363 -11.56 -5.77 2.62
CA ILE A 363 -11.51 -6.26 1.24
C ILE A 363 -10.28 -7.16 1.10
N ASN A 364 -10.51 -8.44 0.86
CA ASN A 364 -9.45 -9.37 0.47
C ASN A 364 -9.15 -9.16 -1.01
N VAL A 365 -7.90 -8.86 -1.33
CA VAL A 365 -7.43 -8.59 -2.69
C VAL A 365 -6.70 -9.80 -3.23
N PRO A 366 -7.29 -10.54 -4.18
CA PRO A 366 -6.69 -11.77 -4.69
C PRO A 366 -5.37 -11.52 -5.43
N GLN A 367 -4.54 -12.54 -5.43
CA GLN A 367 -3.28 -12.59 -6.18
C GLN A 367 -3.48 -12.25 -7.65
N HIS A 368 -2.56 -11.50 -8.23
CA HIS A 368 -2.45 -11.34 -9.67
C HIS A 368 -1.82 -12.61 -10.32
N ALA A 369 -2.37 -13.06 -11.45
CA ALA A 369 -1.86 -14.24 -12.16
C ALA A 369 -0.40 -14.11 -12.64
N GLY A 370 0.13 -12.89 -12.74
CA GLY A 370 1.51 -12.57 -13.07
C GLY A 370 2.45 -12.43 -11.87
N GLN A 371 1.94 -12.47 -10.65
CA GLN A 371 2.77 -12.58 -9.45
C GLN A 371 3.30 -14.01 -9.38
N ALA A 372 4.58 -14.17 -9.47
CA ALA A 372 5.23 -15.46 -9.26
C ALA A 372 6.52 -15.23 -8.48
N SER A 373 6.81 -16.12 -7.56
CA SER A 373 8.13 -16.18 -6.95
C SER A 373 9.15 -16.71 -7.94
N ALA A 374 10.38 -16.22 -7.90
CA ALA A 374 11.48 -16.71 -8.70
C ALA A 374 11.80 -18.19 -8.43
N GLY A 375 11.48 -18.71 -7.27
CA GLY A 375 11.63 -20.12 -6.87
C GLY A 375 10.56 -21.06 -7.44
N GLY A 376 9.59 -20.55 -8.17
CA GLY A 376 8.67 -21.37 -8.96
C GLY A 376 7.46 -21.90 -8.24
N ASN A 377 7.19 -21.51 -7.02
CA ASN A 377 5.98 -21.93 -6.36
C ASN A 377 5.25 -20.77 -5.71
N ALA A 378 4.28 -20.20 -6.42
CA ALA A 378 3.18 -19.51 -5.74
C ALA A 378 2.50 -20.42 -4.67
N ALA A 379 2.79 -21.70 -4.70
CA ALA A 379 2.46 -22.68 -3.67
C ALA A 379 3.37 -22.60 -2.44
N ASP A 380 4.47 -21.85 -2.51
CA ASP A 380 5.35 -21.54 -1.40
C ASP A 380 5.05 -20.14 -0.81
N ALA A 381 4.01 -19.46 -1.25
CA ALA A 381 3.25 -18.59 -0.38
C ALA A 381 3.06 -19.35 0.92
N PRO A 382 3.35 -18.76 2.09
CA PRO A 382 3.66 -19.50 3.28
C PRO A 382 2.64 -20.61 3.47
N ASN A 383 3.09 -21.82 3.27
CA ASN A 383 2.36 -22.97 3.72
C ASN A 383 2.44 -22.94 5.23
N ASN A 384 1.74 -21.99 5.81
CA ASN A 384 1.36 -22.12 7.19
C ASN A 384 0.47 -23.36 7.25
N TRP A 385 1.11 -24.51 7.27
CA TRP A 385 0.41 -25.80 7.38
C TRP A 385 -0.42 -25.89 8.67
N TRP A 386 -0.24 -24.93 9.58
CA TRP A 386 -1.09 -24.64 10.74
C TRP A 386 -2.01 -23.43 10.55
N GLN A 387 -2.00 -22.78 9.39
CA GLN A 387 -3.01 -21.78 9.06
C GLN A 387 -4.37 -22.45 9.14
N ASP A 388 -5.13 -21.89 10.00
CA ASP A 388 -6.50 -22.27 10.22
C ASP A 388 -7.40 -21.55 9.24
N VAL A 389 -8.53 -22.13 8.97
CA VAL A 389 -9.61 -21.52 8.16
C VAL A 389 -10.17 -20.22 8.76
N SER A 390 -9.74 -19.86 9.96
CA SER A 390 -10.15 -18.62 10.66
C SER A 390 -9.09 -17.53 10.60
N GLU A 391 -7.96 -17.75 10.01
CA GLU A 391 -6.95 -16.72 9.80
C GLU A 391 -7.48 -15.67 8.81
N GLY A 392 -7.29 -14.41 9.13
CA GLY A 392 -7.86 -13.29 8.38
C GLY A 392 -6.81 -12.48 7.64
N ASN A 393 -5.60 -13.03 7.47
CA ASN A 393 -4.56 -12.48 6.61
C ASN A 393 -4.14 -13.53 5.58
N ASP A 394 -3.65 -13.09 4.43
CA ASP A 394 -3.07 -13.96 3.44
C ASP A 394 -1.71 -13.44 2.95
N ALA A 395 -1.00 -14.28 2.20
CA ALA A 395 0.36 -14.02 1.77
C ALA A 395 0.50 -12.86 0.78
N PHE A 396 -0.59 -12.41 0.15
CA PHE A 396 -0.52 -11.45 -0.95
C PHE A 396 -0.86 -10.03 -0.51
N ASP A 397 -1.92 -9.87 0.28
CA ASP A 397 -2.45 -8.58 0.70
C ASP A 397 -2.42 -8.36 2.23
N GLY A 398 -1.93 -9.36 2.99
CA GLY A 398 -1.90 -9.32 4.45
C GLY A 398 -3.31 -9.24 5.03
N ALA A 399 -3.58 -8.17 5.78
CA ALA A 399 -4.90 -7.91 6.36
C ALA A 399 -5.98 -7.53 5.33
N GLY A 400 -5.60 -7.30 4.08
CA GLY A 400 -6.48 -6.84 3.02
C GLY A 400 -6.22 -5.40 2.58
N ALA A 401 -7.09 -4.88 1.70
CA ALA A 401 -6.99 -3.50 1.23
C ALA A 401 -7.24 -2.49 2.35
N LEU A 402 -6.42 -1.45 2.39
CA LEU A 402 -6.56 -0.31 3.28
C LEU A 402 -7.99 0.27 3.24
N ASN A 403 -8.62 0.41 4.40
CA ASN A 403 -9.90 1.10 4.56
C ASN A 403 -9.86 1.98 5.82
N ILE A 404 -9.46 3.22 5.63
CA ILE A 404 -9.30 4.16 6.75
C ILE A 404 -10.66 4.61 7.31
N ALA A 405 -11.70 4.67 6.50
CA ALA A 405 -13.04 5.03 6.97
C ALA A 405 -13.54 4.01 8.02
N GLU A 406 -13.34 2.72 7.77
CA GLU A 406 -13.69 1.66 8.72
C GLU A 406 -12.80 1.70 9.97
N SER A 407 -11.49 1.91 9.79
CA SER A 407 -10.54 2.04 10.91
C SER A 407 -10.90 3.21 11.84
N ILE A 408 -11.33 4.34 11.29
CA ILE A 408 -11.83 5.50 12.06
C ILE A 408 -13.11 5.14 12.82
N ASP A 409 -14.09 4.50 12.16
CA ASP A 409 -15.33 4.10 12.82
C ASP A 409 -15.09 3.12 14.00
N ILE A 410 -14.17 2.15 13.81
CA ILE A 410 -13.73 1.29 14.91
C ILE A 410 -13.10 2.12 16.03
N SER A 411 -12.26 3.10 15.69
CA SER A 411 -11.51 3.92 16.65
C SER A 411 -12.38 4.74 17.60
N GLU A 412 -13.57 5.11 17.17
CA GLU A 412 -14.56 5.81 18.03
C GLU A 412 -15.10 4.94 19.17
N ASN A 413 -14.87 3.64 19.11
CA ASN A 413 -15.45 2.65 20.00
C ASN A 413 -14.45 2.04 20.99
N ARG A 414 -13.58 2.85 21.59
CA ARG A 414 -12.63 2.33 22.60
C ARG A 414 -13.35 1.54 23.69
N HIS A 415 -12.91 0.31 23.90
CA HIS A 415 -13.53 -0.66 24.79
C HIS A 415 -12.67 -0.90 26.02
N SER A 416 -13.26 -0.81 27.20
CA SER A 416 -12.66 -1.35 28.42
C SER A 416 -13.31 -2.68 28.75
N SER A 417 -12.54 -3.62 29.28
CA SER A 417 -12.99 -4.99 29.63
C SER A 417 -14.25 -5.10 30.52
N LYS A 418 -14.70 -3.99 31.08
CA LYS A 418 -15.94 -3.91 31.91
C LYS A 418 -17.18 -3.47 31.14
N LYS A 419 -17.06 -3.11 29.86
CA LYS A 419 -18.19 -2.66 29.04
C LYS A 419 -18.95 -3.83 28.42
N LYS A 420 -20.23 -3.57 28.04
CA LYS A 420 -21.04 -4.53 27.27
C LYS A 420 -20.35 -4.84 25.93
N ALA A 421 -20.57 -6.04 25.43
CA ALA A 421 -20.16 -6.45 24.11
C ALA A 421 -20.67 -5.45 23.05
N LYS A 422 -19.80 -5.02 22.15
CA LYS A 422 -20.08 -4.13 21.02
C LYS A 422 -19.74 -4.85 19.71
N SER A 423 -20.35 -4.41 18.61
CA SER A 423 -20.03 -4.90 17.27
C SER A 423 -18.65 -4.44 16.79
N LYS A 424 -18.25 -3.25 17.20
CA LYS A 424 -16.93 -2.65 16.92
C LYS A 424 -16.27 -2.25 18.23
N GLY A 425 -14.95 -2.30 18.26
CA GLY A 425 -14.21 -1.82 19.41
C GLY A 425 -12.70 -2.02 19.27
N TRP A 426 -11.95 -1.34 20.13
CA TRP A 426 -10.51 -1.46 20.21
C TRP A 426 -10.01 -1.17 21.62
N ASP A 427 -8.79 -1.57 21.90
CA ASP A 427 -8.13 -1.28 23.16
C ASP A 427 -6.60 -1.36 23.00
N ILE A 428 -5.90 -0.79 23.94
CA ILE A 428 -4.45 -0.81 24.04
C ILE A 428 -4.03 -1.15 25.47
N GLY A 429 -2.85 -1.68 25.62
CA GLY A 429 -2.33 -2.01 26.95
C GLY A 429 -0.95 -2.62 26.95
N THR A 430 -0.54 -3.11 28.10
CA THR A 430 0.75 -3.77 28.30
C THR A 430 0.54 -5.16 28.84
N PHE A 431 1.20 -6.14 28.25
CA PHE A 431 1.36 -7.48 28.79
C PHE A 431 2.67 -7.62 29.57
N THR A 432 2.59 -8.32 30.65
CA THR A 432 3.72 -8.82 31.45
C THR A 432 3.42 -10.26 31.83
N ASN A 433 4.37 -10.98 32.41
CA ASN A 433 4.11 -12.34 32.92
C ASN A 433 2.90 -12.40 33.87
N SER A 434 2.68 -11.36 34.67
CA SER A 434 1.55 -11.28 35.60
C SER A 434 0.19 -11.06 34.94
N SER A 435 0.17 -10.69 33.65
CA SER A 435 -1.07 -10.47 32.89
C SER A 435 -1.78 -11.77 32.53
N PHE A 436 -1.10 -12.91 32.61
CA PHE A 436 -1.58 -14.22 32.21
C PHE A 436 -1.87 -15.11 33.42
N ASN A 437 -2.75 -16.08 33.25
CA ASN A 437 -2.98 -17.15 34.21
C ASN A 437 -2.03 -18.34 33.95
N SER A 438 -2.12 -19.37 34.78
CA SER A 438 -1.25 -20.57 34.67
C SER A 438 -1.41 -21.36 33.36
N ASN A 439 -2.47 -21.13 32.61
CA ASN A 439 -2.73 -21.79 31.33
C ASN A 439 -2.40 -20.86 30.13
N GLY A 440 -1.66 -19.77 30.33
CA GLY A 440 -1.26 -18.86 29.29
C GLY A 440 -2.32 -17.84 28.85
N PHE A 441 -3.56 -17.91 29.33
CA PHE A 441 -4.59 -16.97 28.93
C PHE A 441 -4.46 -15.64 29.66
N ALA A 442 -4.61 -14.55 28.90
CA ALA A 442 -4.69 -13.22 29.47
C ALA A 442 -5.91 -13.11 30.42
N LYS A 443 -5.71 -12.47 31.58
CA LYS A 443 -6.78 -12.20 32.55
C LYS A 443 -7.81 -11.22 32.00
N LYS A 444 -7.41 -10.38 31.07
CA LYS A 444 -8.29 -9.47 30.34
C LYS A 444 -8.85 -10.16 29.12
N THR A 445 -10.15 -10.10 28.94
CA THR A 445 -10.87 -10.66 27.78
C THR A 445 -11.75 -9.60 27.17
N TYR A 446 -12.06 -9.76 25.90
CA TYR A 446 -12.96 -8.86 25.17
C TYR A 446 -14.20 -9.62 24.69
N LYS A 447 -15.21 -8.89 24.27
CA LYS A 447 -16.43 -9.48 23.75
C LYS A 447 -16.90 -8.71 22.52
N VAL A 448 -17.07 -9.43 21.42
CA VAL A 448 -17.70 -8.93 20.21
C VAL A 448 -19.13 -9.43 20.13
N LYS A 449 -20.07 -8.55 19.77
CA LYS A 449 -21.46 -8.90 19.47
C LYS A 449 -21.71 -8.67 17.99
N VAL A 450 -22.01 -9.72 17.26
CA VAL A 450 -22.33 -9.62 15.84
C VAL A 450 -23.54 -8.72 15.64
N ALA A 451 -23.40 -7.67 14.84
CA ALA A 451 -24.46 -6.73 14.57
C ALA A 451 -25.62 -7.40 13.82
N LYS A 452 -26.83 -6.81 13.92
CA LYS A 452 -27.98 -7.33 13.18
C LYS A 452 -27.75 -7.17 11.66
N GLY A 453 -27.93 -8.25 10.93
CA GLY A 453 -27.72 -8.28 9.48
C GLY A 453 -26.24 -8.44 9.04
N LYS A 454 -25.35 -8.60 10.01
CA LYS A 454 -23.93 -8.94 9.78
C LYS A 454 -23.69 -10.41 10.09
N THR A 455 -22.77 -11.02 9.40
CA THR A 455 -22.43 -12.44 9.56
C THR A 455 -20.94 -12.70 9.67
N HIS A 456 -20.12 -11.65 9.59
CA HIS A 456 -18.68 -11.74 9.57
C HIS A 456 -18.06 -11.02 10.76
N VAL A 457 -16.98 -11.54 11.31
CA VAL A 457 -16.27 -10.97 12.46
C VAL A 457 -14.78 -11.00 12.18
N LYS A 458 -14.16 -9.83 12.16
CA LYS A 458 -12.72 -9.68 12.06
C LYS A 458 -12.16 -9.16 13.38
N VAL A 459 -11.06 -9.75 13.85
CA VAL A 459 -10.36 -9.36 15.08
C VAL A 459 -8.88 -9.31 14.77
N ALA A 460 -8.24 -8.20 15.05
CA ALA A 460 -6.80 -8.02 14.90
C ALA A 460 -6.14 -7.69 16.24
N LEU A 461 -5.03 -8.35 16.52
CA LEU A 461 -4.12 -8.09 17.63
C LEU A 461 -2.75 -7.76 17.05
N ALA A 462 -2.13 -6.69 17.48
CA ALA A 462 -0.74 -6.38 17.15
C ALA A 462 0.01 -6.06 18.45
N TRP A 463 1.27 -6.47 18.50
CA TRP A 463 2.13 -6.20 19.64
C TRP A 463 3.55 -5.91 19.17
N ASN A 464 4.34 -5.31 20.04
CA ASN A 464 5.72 -5.06 19.73
C ASN A 464 6.60 -6.27 20.10
N SER A 465 7.58 -6.52 19.25
CA SER A 465 8.71 -7.40 19.59
C SER A 465 9.75 -6.62 20.37
N THR A 466 10.33 -7.25 21.38
CA THR A 466 11.56 -6.78 22.04
C THR A 466 12.74 -7.51 21.41
N ALA A 467 12.95 -7.29 20.10
CA ALA A 467 13.95 -8.00 19.32
C ALA A 467 15.29 -8.09 20.07
N THR A 468 15.74 -9.32 20.33
CA THR A 468 17.03 -9.58 20.98
C THR A 468 18.04 -9.85 19.88
N ILE A 469 19.11 -9.05 19.85
CA ILE A 469 20.26 -9.31 18.97
C ILE A 469 21.13 -10.35 19.67
N THR A 470 21.29 -11.51 19.05
CA THR A 470 22.29 -12.50 19.49
C THR A 470 23.53 -12.35 18.61
N GLU A 471 24.59 -11.78 19.17
CA GLU A 471 25.92 -11.84 18.57
C GLU A 471 26.46 -13.25 18.71
N THR A 472 26.68 -13.95 17.60
CA THR A 472 27.44 -15.20 17.58
C THR A 472 28.67 -15.01 16.72
N GLU A 473 29.84 -14.90 17.34
CA GLU A 473 31.15 -14.89 16.65
C GLU A 473 31.30 -16.17 15.78
N PRO A 474 31.86 -16.10 14.56
CA PRO A 474 32.53 -14.97 13.91
C PRO A 474 31.72 -14.27 12.77
N GLU A 475 30.50 -14.61 12.58
CA GLU A 475 29.59 -13.96 11.64
C GLU A 475 28.48 -13.29 12.45
N GLU A 476 28.24 -12.00 12.22
CA GLU A 476 27.10 -11.29 12.81
C GLU A 476 25.81 -11.90 12.26
N VAL A 477 25.24 -12.84 12.98
CA VAL A 477 23.91 -13.37 12.69
C VAL A 477 22.89 -12.49 13.41
N TYR A 478 22.23 -11.63 12.69
CA TYR A 478 21.11 -10.83 13.20
C TYR A 478 19.88 -11.74 13.30
N ALA A 479 19.73 -12.42 14.39
CA ALA A 479 18.52 -13.18 14.69
C ALA A 479 17.67 -12.37 15.67
N SER A 480 16.50 -11.93 15.23
CA SER A 480 15.49 -11.36 16.11
C SER A 480 14.41 -12.41 16.36
N THR A 481 14.18 -12.70 17.64
CA THR A 481 13.08 -13.56 18.08
C THR A 481 12.02 -12.70 18.76
N LEU A 482 10.74 -13.06 18.61
CA LEU A 482 9.67 -12.43 19.36
C LEU A 482 9.92 -12.64 20.87
N GLY A 483 9.97 -11.55 21.63
CA GLY A 483 10.08 -11.63 23.09
C GLY A 483 8.84 -12.26 23.75
N MET A 484 7.71 -12.24 23.05
CA MET A 484 6.43 -12.81 23.48
C MET A 484 5.63 -13.28 22.25
N ASP A 485 5.21 -14.52 22.26
CA ASP A 485 4.35 -15.14 21.25
C ASP A 485 2.90 -15.15 21.75
N LEU A 486 1.99 -14.49 21.01
CA LEU A 486 0.61 -14.23 21.40
C LEU A 486 -0.37 -14.74 20.36
N ASP A 487 -1.37 -15.48 20.77
CA ASP A 487 -2.45 -15.99 19.92
C ASP A 487 -3.78 -15.25 20.16
N ILE A 488 -4.67 -15.25 19.18
CA ILE A 488 -6.11 -14.96 19.35
C ILE A 488 -6.91 -16.26 19.35
N ARG A 489 -7.80 -16.41 20.32
CA ARG A 489 -8.75 -17.53 20.37
C ARG A 489 -10.15 -17.01 20.65
N ILE A 490 -11.10 -17.39 19.82
CA ILE A 490 -12.50 -16.94 19.86
C ILE A 490 -13.39 -18.05 20.40
N TYR A 491 -14.23 -17.71 21.36
CA TYR A 491 -15.15 -18.65 22.03
C TYR A 491 -16.59 -18.20 21.89
N ASN A 492 -17.49 -19.13 21.59
CA ASN A 492 -18.93 -18.87 21.60
C ASN A 492 -19.51 -18.80 23.04
N SER A 493 -20.81 -18.57 23.16
CA SER A 493 -21.50 -18.46 24.44
C SER A 493 -21.54 -19.75 25.28
N LYS A 494 -21.24 -20.90 24.66
CA LYS A 494 -21.14 -22.20 25.35
C LYS A 494 -19.71 -22.47 25.84
N GLY A 495 -18.75 -21.63 25.51
CA GLY A 495 -17.34 -21.80 25.84
C GLY A 495 -16.58 -22.71 24.87
N GLU A 496 -17.15 -23.02 23.73
CA GLU A 496 -16.50 -23.76 22.64
C GLU A 496 -15.62 -22.80 21.82
N GLN A 497 -14.40 -23.18 21.50
CA GLN A 497 -13.51 -22.42 20.59
C GLN A 497 -14.06 -22.58 19.17
N VAL A 498 -14.27 -21.47 18.48
CA VAL A 498 -14.90 -21.42 17.15
C VAL A 498 -13.99 -20.86 16.08
N ALA A 499 -12.98 -20.09 16.48
CA ALA A 499 -11.98 -19.53 15.56
C ALA A 499 -10.69 -19.21 16.32
N TYR A 500 -9.58 -19.11 15.62
CA TYR A 500 -8.27 -18.77 16.18
C TYR A 500 -7.26 -18.34 15.11
N SER A 501 -6.19 -17.67 15.52
CA SER A 501 -5.00 -17.36 14.76
C SER A 501 -3.78 -17.54 15.68
N LEU A 502 -2.74 -18.26 15.24
CA LEU A 502 -1.70 -18.87 16.06
C LEU A 502 -0.31 -18.83 15.40
N SER A 503 0.09 -17.74 14.78
CA SER A 503 1.43 -17.63 14.18
C SER A 503 2.52 -17.63 15.26
N TRP A 504 3.64 -18.27 14.99
CA TRP A 504 4.79 -18.32 15.89
C TRP A 504 5.80 -17.20 15.65
N ASP A 505 5.80 -16.64 14.44
CA ASP A 505 6.81 -15.69 13.98
C ASP A 505 6.26 -14.28 13.70
N ASN A 506 4.93 -14.10 13.71
CA ASN A 506 4.32 -12.79 13.54
C ASN A 506 4.24 -12.00 14.85
N SER A 507 4.32 -10.67 14.77
CA SER A 507 4.00 -9.73 15.85
C SER A 507 2.57 -9.22 15.76
N TYR A 508 1.71 -9.94 15.05
CA TYR A 508 0.28 -9.68 14.91
C TYR A 508 -0.48 -10.98 14.67
N GLU A 509 -1.76 -10.95 14.99
CA GLU A 509 -2.70 -12.03 14.71
C GLU A 509 -3.99 -11.44 14.15
N ILE A 510 -4.57 -12.07 13.14
CA ILE A 510 -5.84 -11.66 12.55
C ILE A 510 -6.74 -12.89 12.45
N VAL A 511 -7.91 -12.79 13.06
CA VAL A 511 -8.96 -13.81 12.96
C VAL A 511 -10.11 -13.24 12.16
N ASP A 512 -10.55 -13.98 11.14
CA ASP A 512 -11.69 -13.66 10.32
C ASP A 512 -12.60 -14.89 10.23
N PHE A 513 -13.86 -14.78 10.64
CA PHE A 513 -14.76 -15.93 10.71
C PHE A 513 -16.24 -15.57 10.58
N ASP A 514 -17.03 -16.55 10.17
CA ASP A 514 -18.47 -16.43 10.09
C ASP A 514 -19.12 -16.49 11.48
N GLY A 515 -19.73 -15.40 11.88
CA GLY A 515 -20.45 -15.25 13.13
C GLY A 515 -21.96 -15.19 12.94
N SER A 516 -22.71 -15.76 13.87
CA SER A 516 -24.18 -15.70 13.82
C SER A 516 -24.70 -14.32 14.23
N ALA A 517 -25.58 -13.71 13.45
CA ALA A 517 -26.18 -12.41 13.74
C ALA A 517 -26.78 -12.33 15.15
N GLY A 518 -26.39 -11.32 15.92
CA GLY A 518 -26.80 -11.11 17.30
C GLY A 518 -26.10 -11.98 18.35
N ALA A 519 -25.28 -12.96 17.92
CA ALA A 519 -24.45 -13.76 18.83
C ALA A 519 -23.36 -12.92 19.48
N THR A 520 -22.88 -13.38 20.63
CA THR A 520 -21.76 -12.78 21.34
C THR A 520 -20.64 -13.80 21.47
N TYR A 521 -19.46 -13.39 21.04
CA TYR A 521 -18.25 -14.18 21.16
C TYR A 521 -17.30 -13.53 22.15
N THR A 522 -16.48 -14.36 22.80
CA THR A 522 -15.42 -13.91 23.72
C THR A 522 -14.09 -14.05 23.03
N ILE A 523 -13.37 -12.94 22.92
CA ILE A 523 -12.01 -12.87 22.43
C ILE A 523 -11.07 -13.08 23.59
N LYS A 524 -10.21 -14.09 23.52
CA LYS A 524 -9.16 -14.35 24.50
C LYS A 524 -7.81 -14.29 23.82
N ILE A 525 -6.88 -13.61 24.45
CA ILE A 525 -5.47 -13.61 24.05
C ILE A 525 -4.79 -14.72 24.85
N HIS A 526 -4.04 -15.55 24.19
CA HIS A 526 -3.25 -16.62 24.77
C HIS A 526 -1.78 -16.35 24.49
N ARG A 527 -0.93 -16.50 25.49
CA ARG A 527 0.51 -16.46 25.35
C ARG A 527 1.02 -17.89 25.27
N TRP A 528 1.54 -18.26 24.11
CA TRP A 528 2.15 -19.57 23.91
C TRP A 528 3.52 -19.66 24.59
N SER A 529 4.39 -18.68 24.31
CA SER A 529 5.71 -18.58 24.89
C SER A 529 6.07 -17.14 25.26
N ALA A 530 7.09 -16.97 26.07
CA ALA A 530 7.73 -15.69 26.33
C ALA A 530 9.13 -15.90 26.92
N GLU A 531 10.04 -15.00 26.61
CA GLU A 531 11.33 -14.91 27.24
C GLU A 531 11.22 -14.51 28.74
N ASP A 532 12.23 -14.81 29.54
CA ASP A 532 12.26 -14.43 30.95
C ASP A 532 12.23 -12.89 31.07
N GLY A 533 11.26 -12.40 31.84
CA GLY A 533 11.07 -10.95 32.02
C GLY A 533 10.40 -10.24 30.87
N ALA A 534 9.94 -10.95 29.81
CA ALA A 534 9.30 -10.35 28.67
C ALA A 534 8.08 -9.52 29.05
N TRP A 535 7.95 -8.41 28.37
CA TRP A 535 6.77 -7.54 28.37
C TRP A 535 6.47 -7.12 26.93
N SER A 536 5.26 -6.71 26.67
CA SER A 536 4.88 -6.19 25.36
C SER A 536 3.76 -5.18 25.48
N TRP A 537 3.84 -4.10 24.73
CA TRP A 537 2.68 -3.28 24.42
C TRP A 537 1.83 -4.00 23.38
N TYR A 538 0.53 -3.75 23.39
CA TYR A 538 -0.38 -4.34 22.43
C TYR A 538 -1.52 -3.40 22.06
N GLY A 539 -2.02 -3.55 20.85
CA GLY A 539 -3.30 -3.05 20.38
C GLY A 539 -4.19 -4.21 19.97
N ILE A 540 -5.47 -4.08 20.21
CA ILE A 540 -6.50 -5.02 19.74
C ILE A 540 -7.68 -4.25 19.18
N ALA A 541 -8.20 -4.70 18.05
CA ALA A 541 -9.38 -4.11 17.43
C ALA A 541 -10.30 -5.20 16.84
N TRP A 542 -11.56 -4.91 16.68
CA TRP A 542 -12.53 -5.82 16.06
C TRP A 542 -13.67 -5.07 15.40
N ASP A 543 -14.19 -5.70 14.36
CA ASP A 543 -15.38 -5.28 13.64
C ASP A 543 -16.30 -6.46 13.31
N THR A 544 -17.57 -6.14 12.99
CA THR A 544 -18.55 -7.08 12.44
C THR A 544 -19.06 -6.57 11.09
N GLN A 545 -18.86 -7.36 10.04
CA GLN A 545 -19.12 -7.01 8.64
C GLN A 545 -20.31 -7.77 8.06
#